data_f645c80b169b8c1c139fe756a2374a5c
#
_entry.id   f645c80b169b8c1c139fe756a2374a5c
#
_cell.length_a   1.000
_cell.length_b   1.000
_cell.length_c   1.000
_cell.angle_alpha   90.00
_cell.angle_beta   90.00
_cell.angle_gamma   90.00
#
_symmetry.space_group_name_H-M   'P 1'
#
loop_
_entity.id
_entity.type
_entity.pdbx_description
1 polymer ?
#
loop_
_entity_poly.entity_id
_entity_poly.type
_entity_poly.pdbx_seq_one_letter_code
_entity_poly.pdbx_strand_id
1 'polypeptide(L)'
;MKKTLSLTALALLVGTTSANAGDSESCKAVRFADVGWTDIQVTTGTAAIVLEALGYAPDVKTVSVPVALASMKSKDIDVFLGNWMPSMTAEMAPYNAEKSVDTVGLNLDGAGYGLVVPQYVVD
;
A
#
# COMPACT_ATOMS: atom_id res chain seq x y z
N MET A 1 -64.07 -34.19 27.47
CA MET A 1 -63.01 -34.30 26.46
C MET A 1 -62.30 -32.97 26.40
N LYS A 2 -61.13 -32.85 27.07
CA LYS A 2 -60.32 -31.62 27.08
C LYS A 2 -59.09 -31.89 26.22
N LYS A 3 -58.97 -31.22 25.08
CA LYS A 3 -57.81 -31.28 24.18
C LYS A 3 -56.80 -30.23 24.64
N THR A 4 -55.69 -30.67 25.17
CA THR A 4 -54.53 -29.84 25.47
C THR A 4 -53.70 -29.63 24.18
N LEU A 5 -53.64 -28.38 23.72
CA LEU A 5 -52.75 -27.96 22.64
C LEU A 5 -51.37 -27.74 23.25
N SER A 6 -50.39 -28.60 22.85
CA SER A 6 -48.95 -28.38 23.15
C SER A 6 -48.39 -27.42 22.16
N LEU A 7 -48.01 -26.20 22.57
CA LEU A 7 -47.22 -25.25 21.77
C LEU A 7 -45.74 -25.60 21.95
N THR A 8 -45.17 -26.21 20.93
CA THR A 8 -43.72 -26.41 20.86
C THR A 8 -43.08 -25.14 20.33
N ALA A 9 -42.47 -24.34 21.18
CA ALA A 9 -41.70 -23.17 20.78
C ALA A 9 -40.34 -23.62 20.21
N LEU A 10 -40.18 -23.52 18.89
CA LEU A 10 -38.91 -23.75 18.19
C LEU A 10 -38.09 -22.47 18.30
N ALA A 11 -37.16 -22.43 19.25
CA ALA A 11 -36.20 -21.33 19.36
C ALA A 11 -35.15 -21.44 18.24
N LEU A 12 -35.26 -20.60 17.20
CA LEU A 12 -34.20 -20.40 16.22
C LEU A 12 -33.04 -19.65 16.92
N LEU A 13 -31.98 -20.35 17.28
CA LEU A 13 -30.69 -19.72 17.57
C LEU A 13 -30.10 -19.21 16.25
N VAL A 14 -30.33 -17.96 15.93
CA VAL A 14 -29.57 -17.25 14.90
C VAL A 14 -28.18 -16.96 15.48
N GLY A 15 -27.25 -17.88 15.23
CA GLY A 15 -25.84 -17.64 15.51
C GLY A 15 -25.35 -16.51 14.63
N THR A 16 -25.18 -15.31 15.20
CA THR A 16 -24.45 -14.21 14.54
C THR A 16 -22.98 -14.61 14.49
N THR A 17 -22.57 -15.28 13.42
CA THR A 17 -21.17 -15.37 13.08
C THR A 17 -20.73 -13.97 12.69
N SER A 18 -20.02 -13.28 13.58
CA SER A 18 -19.26 -12.09 13.23
C SER A 18 -18.27 -12.51 12.16
N ALA A 19 -18.57 -12.20 10.91
CA ALA A 19 -17.58 -12.28 9.85
C ALA A 19 -16.49 -11.25 10.21
N ASN A 20 -15.36 -11.73 10.71
CA ASN A 20 -14.16 -10.92 10.83
C ASN A 20 -13.71 -10.61 9.39
N ALA A 21 -14.14 -9.46 8.86
CA ALA A 21 -13.71 -8.91 7.58
C ALA A 21 -12.34 -8.22 7.74
N GLY A 22 -11.49 -8.72 8.61
CA GLY A 22 -10.12 -8.25 8.76
C GLY A 22 -9.20 -9.01 7.81
N ASP A 23 -8.17 -8.32 7.31
CA ASP A 23 -7.11 -8.97 6.54
C ASP A 23 -6.44 -10.08 7.36
N SER A 24 -5.90 -11.07 6.65
CA SER A 24 -5.15 -12.14 7.32
C SER A 24 -3.92 -11.56 8.05
N GLU A 25 -3.48 -12.22 9.12
CA GLU A 25 -2.28 -11.80 9.85
C GLU A 25 -1.03 -11.68 8.95
N SER A 26 -0.97 -12.48 7.89
CA SER A 26 0.11 -12.40 6.89
C SER A 26 0.12 -11.10 6.08
N CYS A 27 -1.03 -10.39 6.01
CA CYS A 27 -1.15 -9.10 5.33
C CYS A 27 -0.93 -7.92 6.28
N LYS A 28 -0.72 -8.15 7.57
CA LYS A 28 -0.51 -7.07 8.56
C LYS A 28 0.83 -6.37 8.42
N ALA A 29 1.87 -7.09 8.04
CA ALA A 29 3.18 -6.51 7.76
C ALA A 29 3.18 -5.89 6.34
N VAL A 30 3.48 -4.59 6.23
CA VAL A 30 3.59 -3.87 4.96
C VAL A 30 4.97 -3.27 4.84
N ARG A 31 5.77 -3.77 3.90
CA ARG A 31 7.18 -3.38 3.72
C ARG A 31 7.27 -2.30 2.64
N PHE A 32 7.76 -1.13 3.02
CA PHE A 32 7.94 0.00 2.13
C PHE A 32 9.40 0.15 1.71
N ALA A 33 9.63 0.55 0.46
CA ALA A 33 10.89 1.16 0.05
C ALA A 33 10.80 2.69 0.23
N ASP A 34 11.82 3.26 0.85
CA ASP A 34 12.16 4.68 0.82
C ASP A 34 13.51 4.83 0.09
N VAL A 35 13.63 5.84 -0.77
CA VAL A 35 14.85 6.06 -1.55
C VAL A 35 15.64 7.28 -1.08
N GLY A 36 15.29 7.82 0.08
CA GLY A 36 15.97 8.94 0.72
C GLY A 36 15.63 10.32 0.14
N TRP A 37 14.66 10.42 -0.76
CA TRP A 37 14.16 11.70 -1.26
C TRP A 37 13.16 12.29 -0.25
N THR A 38 13.29 13.58 0.04
CA THR A 38 12.50 14.25 1.10
C THR A 38 10.99 14.10 0.90
N ASP A 39 10.52 14.25 -0.33
CA ASP A 39 9.11 14.09 -0.71
C ASP A 39 8.62 12.65 -0.47
N ILE A 40 9.44 11.65 -0.82
CA ILE A 40 9.10 10.24 -0.66
C ILE A 40 9.16 9.82 0.81
N GLN A 41 10.11 10.37 1.60
CA GLN A 41 10.13 10.16 3.05
C GLN A 41 8.85 10.66 3.72
N VAL A 42 8.37 11.86 3.33
CA VAL A 42 7.13 12.41 3.88
C VAL A 42 5.91 11.58 3.45
N THR A 43 5.82 11.23 2.17
CA THR A 43 4.71 10.43 1.64
C THR A 43 4.66 9.05 2.28
N THR A 44 5.80 8.37 2.35
CA THR A 44 5.91 7.03 2.96
C THR A 44 5.64 7.06 4.45
N GLY A 45 6.19 8.06 5.17
CA GLY A 45 5.93 8.24 6.60
C GLY A 45 4.46 8.52 6.90
N THR A 46 3.81 9.34 6.06
CA THR A 46 2.36 9.59 6.21
C THR A 46 1.55 8.32 6.00
N ALA A 47 1.85 7.54 4.95
CA ALA A 47 1.18 6.27 4.69
C ALA A 47 1.40 5.27 5.84
N ALA A 48 2.61 5.20 6.39
CA ALA A 48 2.93 4.35 7.53
C ALA A 48 2.09 4.69 8.76
N ILE A 49 1.97 5.97 9.12
CA ILE A 49 1.14 6.42 10.26
C ILE A 49 -0.33 6.02 10.07
N VAL A 50 -0.87 6.18 8.85
CA VAL A 50 -2.26 5.79 8.57
C VAL A 50 -2.43 4.27 8.71
N LEU A 51 -1.49 3.49 8.20
CA LEU A 51 -1.54 2.03 8.30
C LEU A 51 -1.42 1.55 9.75
N GLU A 52 -0.54 2.14 10.55
CA GLU A 52 -0.43 1.86 12.00
C GLU A 52 -1.76 2.12 12.71
N ALA A 53 -2.43 3.24 12.44
CA ALA A 53 -3.73 3.57 13.00
C ALA A 53 -4.83 2.57 12.60
N LEU A 54 -4.68 1.91 11.44
CA LEU A 54 -5.57 0.85 10.95
C LEU A 54 -5.17 -0.55 11.47
N GLY A 55 -4.11 -0.67 12.27
CA GLY A 55 -3.66 -1.92 12.88
C GLY A 55 -2.73 -2.76 12.02
N TYR A 56 -2.10 -2.16 11.00
CA TYR A 56 -1.00 -2.77 10.24
C TYR A 56 0.35 -2.47 10.90
N ALA A 57 1.38 -3.20 10.50
CA ALA A 57 2.76 -3.05 10.94
C ALA A 57 3.65 -2.64 9.74
N PRO A 58 3.74 -1.33 9.42
CA PRO A 58 4.60 -0.85 8.34
C PRO A 58 6.08 -0.99 8.74
N ASP A 59 6.90 -1.45 7.79
CA ASP A 59 8.36 -1.54 7.90
C ASP A 59 8.99 -0.77 6.73
N VAL A 60 9.68 0.34 7.01
CA VAL A 60 10.26 1.22 6.00
C VAL A 60 11.75 0.95 5.87
N LYS A 61 12.20 0.62 4.67
CA LYS A 61 13.62 0.35 4.35
C LYS A 61 14.14 1.38 3.37
N THR A 62 15.22 2.07 3.73
CA THR A 62 15.90 2.99 2.83
C THR A 62 16.85 2.22 1.92
N VAL A 63 16.56 2.26 0.62
CA VAL A 63 17.30 1.55 -0.43
C VAL A 63 17.39 2.41 -1.69
N SER A 64 18.24 2.05 -2.65
CA SER A 64 18.26 2.72 -3.96
C SER A 64 17.05 2.29 -4.82
N VAL A 65 16.69 3.10 -5.82
CA VAL A 65 15.59 2.78 -6.76
C VAL A 65 15.76 1.40 -7.41
N PRO A 66 16.91 1.02 -7.97
CA PRO A 66 17.07 -0.30 -8.55
C PRO A 66 16.89 -1.44 -7.53
N VAL A 67 17.34 -1.23 -6.29
CA VAL A 67 17.14 -2.21 -5.21
C VAL A 67 15.68 -2.30 -4.81
N ALA A 68 14.97 -1.17 -4.70
CA ALA A 68 13.54 -1.15 -4.42
C ALA A 68 12.76 -1.98 -5.44
N LEU A 69 12.95 -1.73 -6.73
CA LEU A 69 12.26 -2.45 -7.81
C LEU A 69 12.63 -3.94 -7.85
N ALA A 70 13.90 -4.29 -7.67
CA ALA A 70 14.32 -5.68 -7.59
C ALA A 70 13.71 -6.40 -6.38
N SER A 71 13.65 -5.73 -5.23
CA SER A 71 13.07 -6.27 -3.99
C SER A 71 11.54 -6.40 -4.07
N MET A 72 10.86 -5.55 -4.83
CA MET A 72 9.43 -5.73 -5.13
C MET A 72 9.22 -6.98 -6.00
N LYS A 73 10.06 -7.18 -7.02
CA LYS A 73 10.01 -8.39 -7.86
C LYS A 73 10.25 -9.66 -7.04
N SER A 74 11.19 -9.66 -6.07
CA SER A 74 11.44 -10.80 -5.18
C SER A 74 10.45 -10.92 -4.02
N LYS A 75 9.52 -9.96 -3.89
CA LYS A 75 8.53 -9.89 -2.81
C LYS A 75 9.14 -9.65 -1.42
N ASP A 76 10.28 -8.97 -1.35
CA ASP A 76 10.90 -8.51 -0.10
C ASP A 76 10.42 -7.11 0.29
N ILE A 77 9.90 -6.34 -0.67
CA ILE A 77 9.23 -5.05 -0.51
C ILE A 77 7.84 -5.16 -1.14
N ASP A 78 6.84 -4.57 -0.50
CA ASP A 78 5.45 -4.58 -0.95
C ASP A 78 5.05 -3.31 -1.67
N VAL A 79 5.55 -2.15 -1.22
CA VAL A 79 5.12 -0.82 -1.69
C VAL A 79 6.29 0.12 -1.91
N PHE A 80 6.26 0.85 -3.02
CA PHE A 80 7.14 1.96 -3.31
C PHE A 80 6.32 3.16 -3.81
N LEU A 81 6.37 4.28 -3.09
CA LEU A 81 5.58 5.48 -3.38
C LEU A 81 6.33 6.53 -4.20
N GLY A 82 7.57 6.23 -4.60
CA GLY A 82 8.47 7.14 -5.31
C GLY A 82 8.64 6.86 -6.79
N ASN A 83 7.68 6.24 -7.46
CA ASN A 83 7.76 6.00 -8.91
C ASN A 83 7.44 7.26 -9.70
N TRP A 84 8.44 8.11 -9.95
CA TRP A 84 8.33 9.37 -10.66
C TRP A 84 8.24 9.16 -12.18
N MET A 85 7.02 9.14 -12.71
CA MET A 85 6.78 9.03 -14.15
C MET A 85 6.68 10.40 -14.83
N PRO A 86 7.18 10.56 -16.07
CA PRO A 86 7.74 9.53 -16.97
C PRO A 86 9.24 9.25 -16.78
N SER A 87 9.92 9.90 -15.84
CA SER A 87 11.39 9.83 -15.70
C SER A 87 11.91 8.43 -15.45
N MET A 88 11.15 7.62 -14.68
CA MET A 88 11.50 6.25 -14.34
C MET A 88 10.97 5.21 -15.34
N THR A 89 10.57 5.65 -16.55
CA THR A 89 10.03 4.72 -17.57
C THR A 89 11.02 3.61 -17.92
N ALA A 90 12.30 3.94 -18.06
CA ALA A 90 13.33 2.98 -18.43
C ALA A 90 13.59 1.94 -17.33
N GLU A 91 13.63 2.38 -16.07
CA GLU A 91 13.80 1.52 -14.89
C GLU A 91 12.60 0.59 -14.70
N MET A 92 11.38 1.08 -14.95
CA MET A 92 10.15 0.30 -14.80
C MET A 92 9.90 -0.68 -15.96
N ALA A 93 10.47 -0.44 -17.15
CA ALA A 93 10.18 -1.20 -18.36
C ALA A 93 10.30 -2.73 -18.20
N PRO A 94 11.37 -3.29 -17.61
CA PRO A 94 11.49 -4.74 -17.45
C PRO A 94 10.43 -5.32 -16.50
N TYR A 95 10.11 -4.63 -15.41
CA TYR A 95 9.14 -5.07 -14.41
C TYR A 95 7.70 -5.04 -14.96
N ASN A 96 7.38 -4.03 -15.78
CA ASN A 96 6.11 -3.95 -16.49
C ASN A 96 5.97 -5.07 -17.55
N ALA A 97 7.04 -5.36 -18.31
CA ALA A 97 7.04 -6.42 -19.31
C ALA A 97 6.84 -7.81 -18.67
N GLU A 98 7.44 -8.06 -17.53
CA GLU A 98 7.31 -9.30 -16.77
C GLU A 98 6.05 -9.36 -15.90
N LYS A 99 5.34 -8.24 -15.75
CA LYS A 99 4.19 -8.08 -14.83
C LYS A 99 4.56 -8.48 -13.39
N SER A 100 5.78 -8.14 -12.98
CA SER A 100 6.30 -8.46 -11.65
C SER A 100 6.08 -7.34 -10.63
N VAL A 101 5.78 -6.12 -11.10
CA VAL A 101 5.41 -4.95 -10.30
C VAL A 101 4.22 -4.25 -10.99
N ASP A 102 3.21 -3.91 -10.22
CA ASP A 102 2.01 -3.22 -10.70
C ASP A 102 2.00 -1.76 -10.26
N THR A 103 1.60 -0.86 -11.18
CA THR A 103 1.31 0.53 -10.84
C THR A 103 -0.15 0.66 -10.46
N VAL A 104 -0.44 0.89 -9.19
CA VAL A 104 -1.81 0.94 -8.65
C VAL A 104 -2.51 2.26 -8.96
N GLY A 105 -1.80 3.38 -8.91
CA GLY A 105 -2.37 4.70 -9.17
C GLY A 105 -1.41 5.84 -8.85
N LEU A 106 -1.88 7.07 -9.06
CA LEU A 106 -1.16 8.29 -8.71
C LEU A 106 -1.36 8.60 -7.22
N ASN A 107 -0.27 8.85 -6.51
CA ASN A 107 -0.29 9.34 -5.13
C ASN A 107 -0.03 10.85 -5.04
N LEU A 108 0.45 11.47 -6.12
CA LEU A 108 0.72 12.90 -6.22
C LEU A 108 0.46 13.37 -7.65
N ASP A 109 -0.48 14.28 -7.83
CA ASP A 109 -0.83 14.89 -9.13
C ASP A 109 -0.32 16.33 -9.20
N GLY A 110 -0.05 16.81 -10.43
CA GLY A 110 0.41 18.17 -10.70
C GLY A 110 1.85 18.46 -10.26
N ALA A 111 2.58 17.47 -9.77
CA ALA A 111 4.00 17.59 -9.45
C ALA A 111 4.85 17.49 -10.73
N GLY A 112 5.95 18.23 -10.73
CA GLY A 112 6.93 18.18 -11.80
C GLY A 112 8.32 18.57 -11.30
N TYR A 113 9.33 18.24 -12.06
CA TYR A 113 10.68 18.71 -11.78
C TYR A 113 11.38 19.13 -13.08
N GLY A 114 12.40 19.93 -12.92
CA GLY A 114 13.19 20.45 -14.04
C GLY A 114 14.51 21.03 -13.57
N LEU A 115 15.27 21.55 -14.52
CA LEU A 115 16.48 22.29 -14.20
C LEU A 115 16.08 23.66 -13.64
N VAL A 116 16.65 24.03 -12.54
CA VAL A 116 16.52 25.35 -11.91
C VAL A 116 17.89 26.01 -11.82
N VAL A 117 17.92 27.30 -12.07
CA VAL A 117 19.11 28.12 -11.94
C VAL A 117 18.75 29.38 -11.14
N PRO A 118 19.72 29.99 -10.43
CA PRO A 118 19.51 31.29 -9.82
C PRO A 118 19.18 32.35 -10.86
N GLN A 119 18.41 33.40 -10.50
CA GLN A 119 17.97 34.44 -11.40
C GLN A 119 19.14 35.11 -12.16
N TYR A 120 20.27 35.34 -11.47
CA TYR A 120 21.46 35.97 -12.08
C TYR A 120 22.12 35.17 -13.23
N VAL A 121 21.67 33.93 -13.46
CA VAL A 121 22.16 33.09 -14.57
C VAL A 121 21.33 33.27 -15.82
N VAL A 122 20.08 33.78 -15.70
CA VAL A 122 19.16 34.01 -16.82
C VAL A 122 18.97 35.47 -17.18
N ASP A 123 19.54 36.39 -16.39
CA ASP A 123 19.61 37.84 -16.70
C ASP A 123 20.83 38.13 -17.59
#